data_cf3859cdbd0a46e1f3d56a54e9ec1246
#
_entry.id   cf3859cdbd0a46e1f3d56a54e9ec1246
#
_cell.length_a   1.000
_cell.length_b   1.000
_cell.length_c   1.000
_cell.angle_alpha   90.00
_cell.angle_beta   90.00
_cell.angle_gamma   90.00
#
_symmetry.space_group_name_H-M   'P 1'
#
loop_
_entity.id
_entity.type
_entity.pdbx_description
1 polymer ?
#
loop_
_entity_poly.entity_id
_entity_poly.type
_entity_poly.pdbx_seq_one_letter_code
_entity_poly.pdbx_strand_id
1 'polypeptide(L)'
;MGKATGFLEYKRTENEGLEPLERIKNYREFHTPLNMEDRKKQAARCMDCGVPFCQYGKPLHNGMVSGCPLNNLCPEWNDLIYTDSMDEAARRLMLTNSFPEFTSRVCPALCEKACTCGLNGDPVTVKENEYSIIEYAYSHGLMEPSAPSVRTGKSVAVVGSGPSGLAAAQRLNRRGHKVTVFEREDHPGGLLMYGIPNMKLEKSIVDRRLKLMEDE
;
A
#
# COMPACT_ATOMS: atom_id res chain seq x y z
N MET A 1 -17.36 -10.96 0.82
CA MET A 1 -18.19 -9.72 0.78
C MET A 1 -18.32 -9.21 2.19
N GLY A 2 -17.83 -8.02 2.49
CA GLY A 2 -17.92 -7.43 3.83
C GLY A 2 -19.34 -7.46 4.37
N LYS A 3 -20.02 -6.33 4.46
CA LYS A 3 -21.44 -6.29 4.82
C LYS A 3 -22.25 -5.84 3.60
N ALA A 4 -23.22 -6.63 3.17
CA ALA A 4 -23.99 -6.38 1.94
C ALA A 4 -24.61 -4.95 1.88
N THR A 5 -24.94 -4.39 3.04
CA THR A 5 -25.54 -3.06 3.20
C THR A 5 -24.58 -2.02 3.82
N GLY A 6 -23.32 -2.38 4.04
CA GLY A 6 -22.36 -1.54 4.76
C GLY A 6 -22.16 -0.15 4.15
N PHE A 7 -22.18 -0.05 2.83
CA PHE A 7 -22.08 1.24 2.12
C PHE A 7 -23.29 2.17 2.33
N LEU A 8 -24.44 1.63 2.74
CA LEU A 8 -25.64 2.39 3.10
C LEU A 8 -25.67 2.77 4.59
N GLU A 9 -25.07 1.95 5.44
CA GLU A 9 -25.16 2.10 6.90
C GLU A 9 -24.02 2.96 7.48
N TYR A 10 -22.81 2.81 6.92
CA TYR A 10 -21.64 3.48 7.44
C TYR A 10 -21.22 4.66 6.55
N LYS A 11 -21.01 5.82 7.16
CA LYS A 11 -20.42 6.97 6.46
C LYS A 11 -18.92 6.73 6.23
N ARG A 12 -18.38 7.37 5.19
CA ARG A 12 -16.94 7.41 4.98
C ARG A 12 -16.28 8.17 6.13
N THR A 13 -15.26 7.57 6.71
CA THR A 13 -14.38 8.19 7.71
C THR A 13 -12.94 7.97 7.26
N GLU A 14 -12.19 9.04 7.17
CA GLU A 14 -10.75 9.02 6.88
C GLU A 14 -9.97 9.24 8.17
N ASN A 15 -8.68 8.94 8.15
CA ASN A 15 -7.82 9.32 9.25
C ASN A 15 -7.80 10.85 9.42
N GLU A 16 -7.84 11.29 10.65
CA GLU A 16 -7.71 12.69 10.97
C GLU A 16 -6.23 13.06 11.09
N GLY A 17 -5.88 14.26 10.63
CA GLY A 17 -4.55 14.79 10.92
C GLY A 17 -4.53 15.39 12.32
N LEU A 18 -3.36 15.42 12.94
CA LEU A 18 -3.14 16.17 14.17
C LEU A 18 -3.59 17.63 14.00
N GLU A 19 -3.99 18.27 15.08
CA GLU A 19 -4.32 19.69 15.10
C GLU A 19 -3.18 20.55 14.51
N PRO A 20 -3.48 21.62 13.73
CA PRO A 20 -2.46 22.41 13.05
C PRO A 20 -1.33 22.90 13.95
N LEU A 21 -1.64 23.33 15.18
CA LEU A 21 -0.65 23.78 16.14
C LEU A 21 0.24 22.66 16.69
N GLU A 22 -0.21 21.41 16.62
CA GLU A 22 0.62 20.25 16.93
C GLU A 22 1.52 19.86 15.76
N ARG A 23 1.02 19.95 14.52
CA ARG A 23 1.78 19.60 13.31
C ARG A 23 3.02 20.48 13.12
N ILE A 24 2.95 21.74 13.47
CA ILE A 24 4.08 22.68 13.31
C ILE A 24 5.23 22.47 14.30
N LYS A 25 5.03 21.63 15.34
CA LYS A 25 6.08 21.34 16.33
C LYS A 25 7.18 20.41 15.82
N ASN A 26 6.93 19.68 14.75
CA ASN A 26 7.89 18.73 14.17
C ASN A 26 7.56 18.46 12.68
N TYR A 27 8.40 17.62 12.04
CA TYR A 27 8.24 17.23 10.64
C TYR A 27 7.81 15.76 10.46
N ARG A 28 7.25 15.13 11.50
CA ARG A 28 6.81 13.73 11.47
C ARG A 28 5.48 13.58 10.73
N GLU A 29 5.13 12.35 10.39
CA GLU A 29 3.78 12.04 9.90
C GLU A 29 2.73 12.53 10.89
N PHE A 30 1.71 13.20 10.38
CA PHE A 30 0.69 13.83 11.23
C PHE A 30 -0.69 13.16 11.12
N HIS A 31 -0.79 12.07 10.33
CA HIS A 31 -2.02 11.32 10.23
C HIS A 31 -2.20 10.38 11.42
N THR A 32 -3.40 10.40 12.00
CA THR A 32 -3.79 9.51 13.09
C THR A 32 -4.58 8.33 12.49
N PRO A 33 -4.05 7.11 12.51
CA PRO A 33 -4.74 5.96 11.92
C PRO A 33 -6.09 5.72 12.60
N LEU A 34 -7.06 5.25 11.83
CA LEU A 34 -8.34 4.79 12.39
C LEU A 34 -8.11 3.62 13.36
N ASN A 35 -8.92 3.54 14.40
CA ASN A 35 -8.96 2.37 15.27
C ASN A 35 -9.54 1.15 14.54
N MET A 36 -9.41 -0.05 15.11
CA MET A 36 -9.80 -1.29 14.44
C MET A 36 -11.32 -1.36 14.16
N GLU A 37 -12.15 -0.84 15.06
CA GLU A 37 -13.60 -0.84 14.88
C GLU A 37 -14.02 0.01 13.67
N ASP A 38 -13.48 1.23 13.58
CA ASP A 38 -13.78 2.12 12.46
C ASP A 38 -13.19 1.60 11.15
N ARG A 39 -12.03 0.96 11.17
CA ARG A 39 -11.47 0.26 10.00
C ARG A 39 -12.39 -0.84 9.48
N LYS A 40 -12.94 -1.69 10.37
CA LYS A 40 -13.93 -2.70 9.99
C LYS A 40 -15.17 -2.08 9.36
N LYS A 41 -15.67 -0.95 9.90
CA LYS A 41 -16.79 -0.22 9.29
C LYS A 41 -16.44 0.30 7.90
N GLN A 42 -15.23 0.87 7.73
CA GLN A 42 -14.79 1.35 6.41
C GLN A 42 -14.61 0.20 5.40
N ALA A 43 -14.03 -0.90 5.81
CA ALA A 43 -13.91 -2.10 4.98
C ALA A 43 -15.27 -2.69 4.60
N ALA A 44 -16.23 -2.70 5.55
CA ALA A 44 -17.61 -3.17 5.33
C ALA A 44 -18.38 -2.37 4.26
N ARG A 45 -17.92 -1.15 3.93
CA ARG A 45 -18.52 -0.33 2.86
C ARG A 45 -18.23 -0.88 1.46
N CYS A 46 -17.32 -1.83 1.33
CA CYS A 46 -17.03 -2.44 0.04
C CYS A 46 -18.17 -3.34 -0.42
N MET A 47 -18.71 -3.06 -1.61
CA MET A 47 -19.82 -3.83 -2.21
C MET A 47 -19.37 -5.16 -2.84
N ASP A 48 -18.06 -5.43 -2.90
CA ASP A 48 -17.50 -6.59 -3.59
C ASP A 48 -18.05 -6.75 -5.01
N CYS A 49 -17.87 -5.73 -5.83
CA CYS A 49 -18.44 -5.66 -7.17
C CYS A 49 -17.96 -6.81 -8.05
N GLY A 50 -18.85 -7.46 -8.80
CA GLY A 50 -18.48 -8.51 -9.76
C GLY A 50 -17.52 -8.00 -10.87
N VAL A 51 -17.58 -6.71 -11.18
CA VAL A 51 -16.60 -6.00 -12.02
C VAL A 51 -16.03 -4.84 -11.22
N PRO A 52 -14.96 -5.08 -10.44
CA PRO A 52 -14.42 -4.09 -9.52
C PRO A 52 -13.52 -3.08 -10.25
N PHE A 53 -14.05 -1.92 -10.61
CA PHE A 53 -13.28 -0.86 -11.27
C PHE A 53 -12.09 -0.37 -10.43
N CYS A 54 -12.16 -0.48 -9.10
CA CYS A 54 -11.06 -0.11 -8.21
C CYS A 54 -9.76 -0.87 -8.51
N GLN A 55 -9.85 -2.13 -8.93
CA GLN A 55 -8.68 -2.97 -9.28
C GLN A 55 -8.42 -3.06 -10.78
N TYR A 56 -9.19 -2.35 -11.62
CA TYR A 56 -9.08 -2.43 -13.06
C TYR A 56 -8.17 -1.34 -13.62
N GLY A 57 -6.87 -1.54 -13.48
CA GLY A 57 -5.84 -0.57 -13.86
C GLY A 57 -5.62 -0.47 -15.37
N LYS A 58 -6.65 -0.14 -16.17
CA LYS A 58 -6.49 0.05 -17.61
C LYS A 58 -6.33 1.51 -18.00
N PRO A 59 -5.50 1.78 -19.01
CA PRO A 59 -5.41 3.11 -19.60
C PRO A 59 -6.76 3.49 -20.21
N LEU A 60 -7.19 4.71 -19.90
CA LEU A 60 -8.32 5.38 -20.53
C LEU A 60 -7.84 6.17 -21.76
N HIS A 61 -8.79 6.63 -22.57
CA HIS A 61 -8.50 7.59 -23.63
C HIS A 61 -7.73 8.79 -23.05
N ASN A 62 -6.70 9.28 -23.73
CA ASN A 62 -5.80 10.34 -23.30
C ASN A 62 -4.73 9.98 -22.23
N GLY A 63 -4.38 8.70 -22.08
CA GLY A 63 -3.28 8.28 -21.22
C GLY A 63 -3.57 8.30 -19.73
N MET A 64 -4.81 8.54 -19.31
CA MET A 64 -5.24 8.37 -17.93
C MET A 64 -5.44 6.88 -17.60
N VAL A 65 -5.34 6.53 -16.33
CA VAL A 65 -5.58 5.17 -15.83
C VAL A 65 -6.78 5.18 -14.90
N SER A 66 -7.70 4.23 -15.07
CA SER A 66 -8.81 4.00 -14.14
C SER A 66 -8.47 2.86 -13.19
N GLY A 67 -8.72 3.06 -11.90
CA GLY A 67 -8.45 2.05 -10.88
C GLY A 67 -6.96 1.87 -10.55
N CYS A 68 -6.63 0.79 -9.88
CA CYS A 68 -5.27 0.52 -9.41
C CYS A 68 -4.40 -0.04 -10.55
N PRO A 69 -3.28 0.62 -10.95
CA PRO A 69 -2.38 0.11 -11.98
C PRO A 69 -1.68 -1.21 -11.61
N LEU A 70 -1.61 -1.53 -10.31
CA LEU A 70 -1.08 -2.80 -9.81
C LEU A 70 -2.13 -3.91 -9.81
N ASN A 71 -3.38 -3.60 -10.15
CA ASN A 71 -4.53 -4.51 -10.04
C ASN A 71 -4.70 -5.06 -8.61
N ASN A 72 -4.54 -4.19 -7.61
CA ASN A 72 -4.71 -4.55 -6.20
C ASN A 72 -6.08 -5.15 -5.93
N LEU A 73 -6.10 -6.25 -5.19
CA LEU A 73 -7.29 -7.05 -4.89
C LEU A 73 -8.15 -6.40 -3.79
N CYS A 74 -8.53 -5.13 -4.01
CA CYS A 74 -9.20 -4.30 -3.01
C CYS A 74 -10.46 -4.92 -2.39
N PRO A 75 -11.39 -5.53 -3.16
CA PRO A 75 -12.56 -6.15 -2.56
C PRO A 75 -12.22 -7.29 -1.60
N GLU A 76 -11.25 -8.14 -1.99
CA GLU A 76 -10.88 -9.30 -1.21
C GLU A 76 -10.27 -8.92 0.15
N TRP A 77 -9.27 -8.03 0.17
CA TRP A 77 -8.69 -7.64 1.46
C TRP A 77 -9.57 -6.69 2.27
N ASN A 78 -10.54 -5.99 1.66
CA ASN A 78 -11.58 -5.30 2.42
C ASN A 78 -12.48 -6.29 3.17
N ASP A 79 -12.87 -7.40 2.53
CA ASP A 79 -13.63 -8.47 3.18
C ASP A 79 -12.84 -9.08 4.36
N LEU A 80 -11.55 -9.33 4.15
CA LEU A 80 -10.68 -9.89 5.18
C LEU A 80 -10.49 -8.95 6.38
N ILE A 81 -10.42 -7.62 6.17
CA ILE A 81 -10.43 -6.64 7.28
C ILE A 81 -11.76 -6.73 8.05
N TYR A 82 -12.88 -6.76 7.35
CA TYR A 82 -14.20 -6.82 7.97
C TYR A 82 -14.37 -8.08 8.82
N THR A 83 -13.89 -9.23 8.34
CA THR A 83 -13.95 -10.52 9.02
C THR A 83 -12.83 -10.75 10.03
N ASP A 84 -12.02 -9.74 10.34
CA ASP A 84 -10.91 -9.81 11.31
C ASP A 84 -9.76 -10.75 10.91
N SER A 85 -9.61 -10.99 9.61
CA SER A 85 -8.59 -11.88 9.06
C SER A 85 -7.39 -11.07 8.53
N MET A 86 -6.75 -10.29 9.41
CA MET A 86 -5.71 -9.33 9.04
C MET A 86 -4.45 -9.98 8.46
N ASP A 87 -4.06 -11.17 8.93
CA ASP A 87 -2.93 -11.92 8.39
C ASP A 87 -3.15 -12.28 6.92
N GLU A 88 -4.34 -12.76 6.58
CA GLU A 88 -4.72 -13.06 5.21
C GLU A 88 -4.85 -11.78 4.37
N ALA A 89 -5.35 -10.70 4.94
CA ALA A 89 -5.39 -9.40 4.28
C ALA A 89 -3.98 -8.93 3.89
N ALA A 90 -3.00 -9.09 4.77
CA ALA A 90 -1.60 -8.77 4.51
C ALA A 90 -1.03 -9.64 3.37
N ARG A 91 -1.25 -10.95 3.41
CA ARG A 91 -0.81 -11.87 2.34
C ARG A 91 -1.45 -11.49 1.01
N ARG A 92 -2.74 -11.16 1.02
CA ARG A 92 -3.49 -10.80 -0.20
C ARG A 92 -3.02 -9.48 -0.79
N LEU A 93 -2.76 -8.47 0.03
CA LEU A 93 -2.23 -7.18 -0.41
C LEU A 93 -0.84 -7.32 -1.05
N MET A 94 0.05 -8.08 -0.43
CA MET A 94 1.42 -8.26 -0.90
C MET A 94 1.55 -9.12 -2.17
N LEU A 95 0.49 -9.79 -2.64
CA LEU A 95 0.51 -10.49 -3.92
C LEU A 95 0.73 -9.53 -5.09
N THR A 96 0.09 -8.38 -5.06
CA THR A 96 0.10 -7.41 -6.16
C THR A 96 0.94 -6.18 -5.85
N ASN A 97 1.02 -5.75 -4.60
CA ASN A 97 1.75 -4.58 -4.17
C ASN A 97 3.08 -4.94 -3.48
N SER A 98 4.19 -4.46 -4.03
CA SER A 98 5.50 -4.68 -3.43
C SER A 98 5.75 -3.81 -2.21
N PHE A 99 5.17 -2.61 -2.16
CA PHE A 99 5.46 -1.58 -1.15
C PHE A 99 4.19 -0.89 -0.65
N PRO A 100 3.29 -1.61 0.04
CA PRO A 100 2.05 -1.01 0.55
C PRO A 100 2.29 0.14 1.53
N GLU A 101 3.38 0.12 2.29
CA GLU A 101 3.75 1.19 3.21
C GLU A 101 4.03 2.52 2.51
N PHE A 102 4.47 2.50 1.25
CA PHE A 102 4.67 3.72 0.47
C PHE A 102 3.38 4.12 -0.22
N THR A 103 2.71 3.19 -0.90
CA THR A 103 1.49 3.49 -1.66
C THR A 103 0.35 3.93 -0.76
N SER A 104 0.19 3.35 0.41
CA SER A 104 -0.83 3.77 1.39
C SER A 104 -0.64 5.21 1.90
N ARG A 105 0.58 5.76 1.80
CA ARG A 105 0.89 7.13 2.23
C ARG A 105 0.83 8.13 1.09
N VAL A 106 1.40 7.78 -0.07
CA VAL A 106 1.67 8.78 -1.13
C VAL A 106 0.89 8.55 -2.43
N CYS A 107 0.23 7.42 -2.60
CA CYS A 107 -0.55 7.15 -3.80
C CYS A 107 -1.76 8.11 -3.91
N PRO A 108 -2.07 8.63 -5.10
CA PRO A 108 -3.26 9.47 -5.32
C PRO A 108 -4.59 8.71 -5.25
N ALA A 109 -4.56 7.41 -4.93
CA ALA A 109 -5.71 6.53 -4.72
C ALA A 109 -6.68 6.49 -5.92
N LEU A 110 -6.17 6.18 -7.11
CA LEU A 110 -7.00 6.00 -8.31
C LEU A 110 -8.06 4.91 -8.13
N CYS A 111 -7.82 3.93 -7.26
CA CYS A 111 -8.77 2.91 -6.86
C CYS A 111 -10.01 3.51 -6.18
N GLU A 112 -9.86 4.51 -5.32
CA GLU A 112 -10.97 5.21 -4.69
C GLU A 112 -11.76 6.02 -5.69
N LYS A 113 -11.07 6.74 -6.59
CA LYS A 113 -11.73 7.51 -7.66
C LYS A 113 -12.53 6.64 -8.62
N ALA A 114 -12.12 5.38 -8.81
CA ALA A 114 -12.82 4.42 -9.65
C ALA A 114 -13.86 3.57 -8.89
N CYS A 115 -13.98 3.76 -7.57
CA CYS A 115 -14.92 2.99 -6.76
C CYS A 115 -16.37 3.33 -7.11
N THR A 116 -17.19 2.31 -7.42
CA THR A 116 -18.58 2.49 -7.81
C THR A 116 -19.46 3.03 -6.68
N CYS A 117 -19.07 2.87 -5.41
CA CYS A 117 -19.73 3.56 -4.30
C CYS A 117 -19.71 5.08 -4.48
N GLY A 118 -18.68 5.63 -5.14
CA GLY A 118 -18.53 7.04 -5.43
C GLY A 118 -19.53 7.62 -6.45
N LEU A 119 -20.34 6.77 -7.11
CA LEU A 119 -21.40 7.23 -8.05
C LEU A 119 -22.62 7.79 -7.31
N ASN A 120 -22.94 7.24 -6.13
CA ASN A 120 -24.14 7.60 -5.37
C ASN A 120 -23.84 8.05 -3.94
N GLY A 121 -22.56 8.15 -3.57
CA GLY A 121 -22.11 8.54 -2.24
C GLY A 121 -20.59 8.64 -2.22
N ASP A 122 -19.98 8.32 -1.08
CA ASP A 122 -18.53 8.36 -0.92
C ASP A 122 -17.88 7.01 -1.31
N PRO A 123 -16.72 7.02 -1.98
CA PRO A 123 -15.97 5.79 -2.27
C PRO A 123 -15.48 5.12 -0.97
N VAL A 124 -15.09 3.86 -1.08
CA VAL A 124 -14.42 3.14 0.01
C VAL A 124 -13.03 3.74 0.28
N THR A 125 -12.62 3.84 1.54
CA THR A 125 -11.28 4.33 1.97
C THR A 125 -10.20 3.28 1.71
N VAL A 126 -9.96 2.96 0.45
CA VAL A 126 -9.05 1.87 0.04
C VAL A 126 -7.63 2.11 0.53
N LYS A 127 -7.16 3.35 0.42
CA LYS A 127 -5.81 3.74 0.84
C LYS A 127 -5.61 3.62 2.36
N GLU A 128 -6.60 4.01 3.15
CA GLU A 128 -6.58 3.87 4.61
C GLU A 128 -6.60 2.39 5.03
N ASN A 129 -7.39 1.59 4.34
CA ASN A 129 -7.45 0.15 4.57
C ASN A 129 -6.10 -0.52 4.22
N GLU A 130 -5.48 -0.13 3.12
CA GLU A 130 -4.12 -0.56 2.74
C GLU A 130 -3.08 -0.19 3.82
N TYR A 131 -3.13 1.05 4.33
CA TYR A 131 -2.29 1.51 5.43
C TYR A 131 -2.44 0.62 6.66
N SER A 132 -3.69 0.32 7.03
CA SER A 132 -3.96 -0.49 8.21
C SER A 132 -3.41 -1.91 8.10
N ILE A 133 -3.52 -2.52 6.92
CA ILE A 133 -3.00 -3.87 6.67
C ILE A 133 -1.48 -3.90 6.81
N ILE A 134 -0.79 -2.97 6.17
CA ILE A 134 0.68 -3.02 6.17
C ILE A 134 1.29 -2.67 7.52
N GLU A 135 0.73 -1.71 8.25
CA GLU A 135 1.21 -1.40 9.60
C GLU A 135 0.89 -2.53 10.59
N TYR A 136 -0.25 -3.19 10.43
CA TYR A 136 -0.54 -4.43 11.16
C TYR A 136 0.52 -5.49 10.85
N ALA A 137 0.84 -5.71 9.58
CA ALA A 137 1.81 -6.72 9.17
C ALA A 137 3.20 -6.49 9.78
N TYR A 138 3.68 -5.25 9.81
CA TYR A 138 4.94 -4.92 10.47
C TYR A 138 4.88 -5.09 12.00
N SER A 139 3.81 -4.64 12.64
CA SER A 139 3.68 -4.71 14.10
C SER A 139 3.48 -6.14 14.64
N HIS A 140 3.01 -7.06 13.80
CA HIS A 140 2.78 -8.47 14.19
C HIS A 140 3.83 -9.44 13.61
N GLY A 141 4.95 -8.92 13.10
CA GLY A 141 6.04 -9.78 12.61
C GLY A 141 5.74 -10.57 11.34
N LEU A 142 4.75 -10.14 10.55
CA LEU A 142 4.44 -10.78 9.26
C LEU A 142 5.37 -10.32 8.13
N MET A 143 6.13 -9.25 8.38
CA MET A 143 7.09 -8.69 7.44
C MET A 143 8.49 -9.16 7.81
N GLU A 144 8.80 -10.39 7.40
CA GLU A 144 10.11 -11.01 7.61
C GLU A 144 10.87 -11.16 6.29
N PRO A 145 12.21 -11.15 6.31
CA PRO A 145 13.03 -11.46 5.13
C PRO A 145 12.67 -12.84 4.59
N SER A 146 12.38 -12.91 3.30
CA SER A 146 11.97 -14.15 2.64
C SER A 146 12.89 -14.45 1.47
N ALA A 147 14.04 -15.05 1.77
CA ALA A 147 14.96 -15.48 0.74
C ALA A 147 14.33 -16.61 -0.12
N PRO A 148 14.53 -16.60 -1.45
CA PRO A 148 14.01 -17.64 -2.32
C PRO A 148 14.69 -19.00 -2.00
N SER A 149 13.91 -20.06 -1.93
CA SER A 149 14.38 -21.42 -1.64
C SER A 149 15.34 -21.97 -2.70
N VAL A 150 15.24 -21.47 -3.93
CA VAL A 150 16.08 -21.88 -5.07
C VAL A 150 16.66 -20.66 -5.75
N ARG A 151 17.99 -20.65 -5.92
CA ARG A 151 18.69 -19.61 -6.68
C ARG A 151 18.91 -20.07 -8.13
N THR A 152 18.67 -19.18 -9.08
CA THR A 152 18.78 -19.47 -10.53
C THR A 152 20.23 -19.47 -11.05
N GLY A 153 21.19 -19.02 -10.25
CA GLY A 153 22.58 -18.79 -10.67
C GLY A 153 22.78 -17.53 -11.54
N LYS A 154 21.70 -16.83 -11.89
CA LYS A 154 21.76 -15.58 -12.68
C LYS A 154 21.95 -14.36 -11.77
N SER A 155 22.77 -13.41 -12.22
CA SER A 155 22.97 -12.12 -11.56
C SER A 155 22.32 -11.02 -12.40
N VAL A 156 21.69 -10.07 -11.70
CA VAL A 156 21.00 -8.91 -12.30
C VAL A 156 21.48 -7.63 -11.61
N ALA A 157 21.87 -6.65 -12.41
CA ALA A 157 22.17 -5.30 -11.95
C ALA A 157 20.93 -4.42 -12.16
N VAL A 158 20.48 -3.75 -11.11
CA VAL A 158 19.43 -2.72 -11.17
C VAL A 158 20.08 -1.36 -10.94
N VAL A 159 19.97 -0.46 -11.89
CA VAL A 159 20.57 0.87 -11.81
C VAL A 159 19.50 1.87 -11.35
N GLY A 160 19.70 2.41 -10.16
CA GLY A 160 18.79 3.32 -9.47
C GLY A 160 17.90 2.60 -8.45
N SER A 161 17.84 3.16 -7.25
CA SER A 161 17.07 2.65 -6.11
C SER A 161 15.74 3.39 -5.87
N GLY A 162 15.23 4.10 -6.87
CA GLY A 162 13.89 4.66 -6.79
C GLY A 162 12.81 3.57 -6.68
N PRO A 163 11.53 3.92 -6.46
CA PRO A 163 10.45 2.95 -6.25
C PRO A 163 10.38 1.84 -7.30
N SER A 164 10.57 2.18 -8.57
CA SER A 164 10.55 1.20 -9.68
C SER A 164 11.74 0.25 -9.65
N GLY A 165 12.94 0.78 -9.37
CA GLY A 165 14.15 -0.03 -9.24
C GLY A 165 14.07 -1.00 -8.07
N LEU A 166 13.62 -0.52 -6.91
CA LEU A 166 13.40 -1.37 -5.73
C LEU A 166 12.34 -2.44 -6.00
N ALA A 167 11.23 -2.09 -6.68
CA ALA A 167 10.20 -3.06 -7.02
C ALA A 167 10.71 -4.14 -7.99
N ALA A 168 11.49 -3.75 -8.98
CA ALA A 168 12.15 -4.69 -9.89
C ALA A 168 13.13 -5.60 -9.12
N ALA A 169 13.95 -5.02 -8.24
CA ALA A 169 14.91 -5.76 -7.43
C ALA A 169 14.22 -6.82 -6.55
N GLN A 170 13.17 -6.43 -5.83
CA GLN A 170 12.40 -7.34 -4.99
C GLN A 170 11.79 -8.49 -5.80
N ARG A 171 11.13 -8.17 -6.94
CA ARG A 171 10.50 -9.20 -7.78
C ARG A 171 11.51 -10.16 -8.40
N LEU A 172 12.68 -9.67 -8.80
CA LEU A 172 13.76 -10.49 -9.34
C LEU A 172 14.40 -11.35 -8.26
N ASN A 173 14.63 -10.81 -7.06
CA ASN A 173 15.17 -11.58 -5.94
C ASN A 173 14.21 -12.72 -5.56
N ARG A 174 12.92 -12.44 -5.43
CA ARG A 174 11.89 -13.48 -5.14
C ARG A 174 11.81 -14.58 -6.21
N ARG A 175 12.23 -14.29 -7.44
CA ARG A 175 12.37 -15.28 -8.52
C ARG A 175 13.69 -16.06 -8.46
N GLY A 176 14.51 -15.82 -7.47
CA GLY A 176 15.76 -16.55 -7.24
C GLY A 176 16.98 -15.96 -7.91
N HIS A 177 16.91 -14.79 -8.55
CA HIS A 177 18.09 -14.15 -9.11
C HIS A 177 18.91 -13.47 -8.01
N LYS A 178 20.23 -13.44 -8.18
CA LYS A 178 21.10 -12.57 -7.36
C LYS A 178 20.98 -11.15 -7.90
N VAL A 179 20.45 -10.23 -7.06
CA VAL A 179 20.23 -8.85 -7.49
C VAL A 179 21.20 -7.92 -6.78
N THR A 180 21.80 -7.01 -7.52
CA THR A 180 22.58 -5.89 -6.98
C THR A 180 21.95 -4.60 -7.45
N VAL A 181 21.58 -3.72 -6.51
CA VAL A 181 21.07 -2.38 -6.80
C VAL A 181 22.22 -1.38 -6.71
N PHE A 182 22.40 -0.60 -7.75
CA PHE A 182 23.38 0.48 -7.80
C PHE A 182 22.68 1.83 -7.65
N GLU A 183 23.08 2.59 -6.65
CA GLU A 183 22.56 3.94 -6.40
C GLU A 183 23.72 4.93 -6.46
N ARG A 184 23.47 6.10 -7.04
CA ARG A 184 24.48 7.17 -7.15
C ARG A 184 24.48 8.12 -5.95
N GLU A 185 23.34 8.22 -5.27
CA GLU A 185 23.19 9.08 -4.11
C GLU A 185 23.66 8.35 -2.84
N ASP A 186 23.85 9.09 -1.76
CA ASP A 186 24.34 8.57 -0.47
C ASP A 186 23.34 7.64 0.24
N HIS A 187 22.03 7.74 -0.08
CA HIS A 187 21.00 6.85 0.42
C HIS A 187 20.13 6.27 -0.69
N PRO A 188 19.73 4.99 -0.60
CA PRO A 188 18.76 4.42 -1.52
C PRO A 188 17.33 4.92 -1.23
N GLY A 189 16.44 4.81 -2.25
CA GLY A 189 15.03 5.20 -2.15
C GLY A 189 14.60 6.23 -3.18
N GLY A 190 15.54 6.94 -3.82
CA GLY A 190 15.24 7.96 -4.82
C GLY A 190 14.25 9.01 -4.31
N LEU A 191 13.14 9.25 -5.02
CA LEU A 191 12.14 10.23 -4.60
C LEU A 191 11.46 9.91 -3.26
N LEU A 192 11.41 8.66 -2.83
CA LEU A 192 10.91 8.30 -1.50
C LEU A 192 11.77 8.92 -0.40
N MET A 193 13.09 8.96 -0.61
CA MET A 193 14.05 9.54 0.31
C MET A 193 14.16 11.05 0.15
N TYR A 194 14.35 11.53 -1.07
CA TYR A 194 14.75 12.91 -1.35
C TYR A 194 13.61 13.84 -1.84
N GLY A 195 12.50 13.28 -2.33
CA GLY A 195 11.43 14.06 -2.94
C GLY A 195 10.18 14.21 -2.08
N ILE A 196 9.87 13.24 -1.22
CA ILE A 196 8.66 13.24 -0.40
C ILE A 196 9.02 13.78 0.99
N PRO A 197 8.30 14.80 1.52
CA PRO A 197 8.58 15.32 2.85
C PRO A 197 8.20 14.31 3.95
N ASN A 198 8.92 14.34 5.08
CA ASN A 198 8.70 13.45 6.23
C ASN A 198 7.26 13.45 6.73
N MET A 199 6.59 14.60 6.69
CA MET A 199 5.20 14.71 7.12
C MET A 199 4.23 13.82 6.32
N LYS A 200 4.63 13.33 5.15
CA LYS A 200 3.85 12.39 4.31
C LYS A 200 4.42 10.97 4.31
N LEU A 201 5.72 10.84 4.44
CA LEU A 201 6.43 9.56 4.46
C LEU A 201 7.70 9.73 5.28
N GLU A 202 7.69 9.26 6.51
CA GLU A 202 8.89 9.26 7.35
C GLU A 202 9.99 8.37 6.75
N LYS A 203 11.24 8.83 6.83
CA LYS A 203 12.38 8.10 6.26
C LYS A 203 12.61 6.76 6.95
N SER A 204 12.28 6.64 8.22
CA SER A 204 12.26 5.37 8.95
C SER A 204 11.40 4.28 8.30
N ILE A 205 10.32 4.68 7.60
CA ILE A 205 9.48 3.75 6.83
C ILE A 205 10.21 3.25 5.58
N VAL A 206 11.00 4.12 4.95
CA VAL A 206 11.84 3.72 3.82
C VAL A 206 12.96 2.79 4.31
N ASP A 207 13.63 3.16 5.39
CA ASP A 207 14.76 2.42 5.96
C ASP A 207 14.35 1.01 6.40
N ARG A 208 13.18 0.86 7.06
CA ARG A 208 12.70 -0.47 7.47
C ARG A 208 12.46 -1.40 6.28
N ARG A 209 11.98 -0.87 5.14
CA ARG A 209 11.81 -1.66 3.91
C ARG A 209 13.15 -2.01 3.28
N LEU A 210 14.06 -1.06 3.22
CA LEU A 210 15.40 -1.29 2.69
C LEU A 210 16.13 -2.36 3.50
N LYS A 211 16.04 -2.29 4.82
CA LYS A 211 16.61 -3.31 5.71
C LYS A 211 16.05 -4.70 5.44
N LEU A 212 14.72 -4.81 5.29
CA LEU A 212 14.06 -6.07 4.94
C LEU A 212 14.60 -6.63 3.62
N MET A 213 14.75 -5.78 2.59
CA MET A 213 15.26 -6.18 1.28
C MET A 213 16.74 -6.55 1.29
N GLU A 214 17.53 -5.92 2.17
CA GLU A 214 18.95 -6.24 2.36
C GLU A 214 19.12 -7.61 3.01
N ASP A 215 18.24 -7.96 3.94
CA ASP A 215 18.27 -9.22 4.68
C ASP A 215 17.72 -10.41 3.83
N GLU A 216 17.02 -10.17 2.71
CA GLU A 216 16.54 -11.18 1.74
C GLU A 216 17.65 -11.65 0.77
#